data_942611994ec814d70c9760258aa41871
#
_entry.id   942611994ec814d70c9760258aa41871
#
_cell.length_a   1.000
_cell.length_b   1.000
_cell.length_c   1.000
_cell.angle_alpha   90.00
_cell.angle_beta   90.00
_cell.angle_gamma   90.00
#
_symmetry.space_group_name_H-M   'P 1'
#
loop_
_entity.id
_entity.type
_entity.pdbx_description
1 polymer ?
#
loop_
_entity_poly.entity_id
_entity_poly.type
_entity_poly.pdbx_seq_one_letter_code
_entity_poly.pdbx_strand_id
1 'polypeptide(L)'
;MNIPGDEFYTLLHAALKKRGDETLQRALYLALREAILSGKLQSGSQLSGSRTLAQQLAVSRNTVNAALDQLTLEGYLLRNRQGTKVAHFAHRARIRTLPAPEVVLAKRVTHLPAPVQRDTPVMAFTPGTPAINYFPLPLWRRLYDRVLREEGNALLGYGDPAGEPSLRAAIARHLALSRGIDCDASQIVITEGALEGVNLCTILLSEPSDVAWVENPGYAGAKSAFVKTGLTMTGMPVDDEGMCWEGLRAPSPTLIFTSPSHQFPCGSVLSARRRLALLELARQHNAWIIEDDYDSEFRYAGEPVPAMLGMVNNAPVVYLGTFSKTLFPSLRMGFMVLPPALAKASRAAIGSLLRGGHRAEQRTLALFIEEGHYARHLAAMRRLYRKRYRQLREALSTALHTPHRILAGEGGMHLTVTINGIDDQRLAEKARAFQLAPAALSGYYLEAKQGQTGLVLGYGNTSASQFVPGIRRLQALITQQQGGKE
;
A
#
# COMPACT_ATOMS: atom_id res chain seq x y z
N MET A 1 20.88 -34.40 -45.13
CA MET A 1 19.69 -34.68 -44.29
C MET A 1 20.16 -35.45 -43.06
N ASN A 2 20.37 -34.81 -41.94
CA ASN A 2 20.72 -35.54 -40.71
C ASN A 2 19.43 -36.02 -40.03
N ILE A 3 19.15 -37.31 -40.14
CA ILE A 3 18.17 -38.03 -39.32
C ILE A 3 18.86 -38.27 -37.96
N PRO A 4 18.19 -38.04 -36.84
CA PRO A 4 18.78 -38.31 -35.53
C PRO A 4 19.25 -39.75 -35.40
N GLY A 5 20.50 -39.95 -34.97
CA GLY A 5 21.11 -41.28 -34.79
C GLY A 5 20.61 -41.97 -33.50
N ASP A 6 21.10 -43.24 -33.29
CA ASP A 6 20.69 -44.08 -32.12
C ASP A 6 20.90 -43.41 -30.76
N GLU A 7 21.87 -42.54 -30.60
CA GLU A 7 22.11 -41.77 -29.38
C GLU A 7 20.93 -40.85 -28.99
N PHE A 8 20.27 -40.26 -30.00
CA PHE A 8 19.10 -39.42 -29.77
C PHE A 8 17.92 -40.21 -29.21
N TYR A 9 17.66 -41.40 -29.76
CA TYR A 9 16.57 -42.24 -29.25
C TYR A 9 16.87 -42.77 -27.83
N THR A 10 18.14 -43.11 -27.56
CA THR A 10 18.59 -43.49 -26.20
C THR A 10 18.33 -42.40 -25.19
N LEU A 11 18.59 -41.14 -25.55
CA LEU A 11 18.34 -39.98 -24.73
C LEU A 11 16.83 -39.79 -24.45
N LEU A 12 15.99 -39.91 -25.46
CA LEU A 12 14.54 -39.83 -25.30
C LEU A 12 14.00 -40.96 -24.42
N HIS A 13 14.49 -42.18 -24.60
CA HIS A 13 14.12 -43.31 -23.74
C HIS A 13 14.49 -43.08 -22.27
N ALA A 14 15.70 -42.55 -22.01
CA ALA A 14 16.15 -42.23 -20.67
C ALA A 14 15.23 -41.14 -20.02
N ALA A 15 14.85 -40.13 -20.78
CA ALA A 15 13.95 -39.10 -20.32
C ALA A 15 12.54 -39.62 -20.02
N LEU A 16 12.00 -40.51 -20.87
CA LEU A 16 10.71 -41.17 -20.67
C LEU A 16 10.70 -42.10 -19.44
N LYS A 17 11.83 -42.78 -19.14
CA LYS A 17 11.96 -43.62 -17.93
C LYS A 17 12.06 -42.77 -16.64
N LYS A 18 12.66 -41.60 -16.70
CA LYS A 18 12.82 -40.68 -15.53
C LYS A 18 11.62 -39.77 -15.27
N ARG A 19 10.51 -39.91 -15.97
CA ARG A 19 9.37 -38.98 -15.98
C ARG A 19 8.67 -38.76 -14.63
N GLY A 20 8.86 -39.64 -13.63
CA GLY A 20 8.12 -39.58 -12.38
C GLY A 20 6.60 -39.69 -12.62
N ASP A 21 5.84 -38.77 -12.03
CA ASP A 21 4.37 -38.69 -12.17
C ASP A 21 3.89 -37.96 -13.42
N GLU A 22 4.79 -37.54 -14.30
CA GLU A 22 4.41 -36.84 -15.54
C GLU A 22 3.82 -37.80 -16.60
N THR A 23 2.90 -37.26 -17.42
CA THR A 23 2.38 -38.02 -18.56
C THR A 23 3.45 -38.29 -19.61
N LEU A 24 3.35 -39.39 -20.34
CA LEU A 24 4.26 -39.75 -21.44
C LEU A 24 4.36 -38.64 -22.50
N GLN A 25 3.24 -37.99 -22.80
CA GLN A 25 3.19 -36.85 -23.73
C GLN A 25 4.05 -35.69 -23.25
N ARG A 26 3.90 -35.28 -21.98
CA ARG A 26 4.66 -34.17 -21.40
C ARG A 26 6.13 -34.47 -21.31
N ALA A 27 6.48 -35.68 -20.87
CA ALA A 27 7.87 -36.11 -20.80
C ALA A 27 8.54 -36.12 -22.19
N LEU A 28 7.86 -36.61 -23.22
CA LEU A 28 8.36 -36.60 -24.61
C LEU A 28 8.50 -35.17 -25.15
N TYR A 29 7.50 -34.33 -24.91
CA TYR A 29 7.56 -32.91 -25.28
C TYR A 29 8.78 -32.20 -24.64
N LEU A 30 8.99 -32.36 -23.32
CA LEU A 30 10.11 -31.76 -22.62
C LEU A 30 11.48 -32.28 -23.13
N ALA A 31 11.59 -33.58 -23.37
CA ALA A 31 12.82 -34.18 -23.87
C ALA A 31 13.18 -33.68 -25.27
N LEU A 32 12.21 -33.60 -26.16
CA LEU A 32 12.40 -33.07 -27.52
C LEU A 32 12.77 -31.57 -27.47
N ARG A 33 12.04 -30.79 -26.65
CA ARG A 33 12.32 -29.37 -26.46
C ARG A 33 13.75 -29.12 -25.96
N GLU A 34 14.19 -29.90 -24.96
CA GLU A 34 15.53 -29.81 -24.41
C GLU A 34 16.58 -30.21 -25.46
N ALA A 35 16.33 -31.26 -26.26
CA ALA A 35 17.24 -31.66 -27.33
C ALA A 35 17.39 -30.58 -28.42
N ILE A 36 16.30 -29.85 -28.73
CA ILE A 36 16.33 -28.70 -29.65
C ILE A 36 17.09 -27.52 -29.03
N LEU A 37 16.78 -27.16 -27.81
CA LEU A 37 17.40 -26.02 -27.13
C LEU A 37 18.87 -26.22 -26.80
N SER A 38 19.28 -27.47 -26.49
CA SER A 38 20.71 -27.80 -26.28
C SER A 38 21.51 -27.96 -27.55
N GLY A 39 20.85 -27.93 -28.73
CA GLY A 39 21.50 -28.13 -30.03
C GLY A 39 21.81 -29.58 -30.39
N LYS A 40 21.38 -30.56 -29.57
CA LYS A 40 21.46 -31.98 -29.90
C LYS A 40 20.62 -32.34 -31.13
N LEU A 41 19.48 -31.65 -31.28
CA LEU A 41 18.71 -31.56 -32.53
C LEU A 41 19.03 -30.23 -33.20
N GLN A 42 19.77 -30.28 -34.27
CA GLN A 42 20.19 -29.08 -35.01
C GLN A 42 19.03 -28.43 -35.78
N SER A 43 19.04 -27.13 -35.93
CA SER A 43 18.12 -26.37 -36.77
C SER A 43 18.08 -26.94 -38.18
N GLY A 44 16.89 -27.13 -38.74
CA GLY A 44 16.68 -27.72 -40.05
C GLY A 44 16.74 -29.25 -40.09
N SER A 45 17.13 -29.93 -38.98
CA SER A 45 17.10 -31.39 -38.92
C SER A 45 15.69 -31.92 -39.11
N GLN A 46 15.56 -33.00 -39.86
CA GLN A 46 14.30 -33.67 -40.10
C GLN A 46 14.08 -34.78 -39.07
N LEU A 47 12.96 -34.73 -38.37
CA LEU A 47 12.54 -35.79 -37.46
C LEU A 47 11.92 -36.95 -38.21
N SER A 48 12.11 -38.16 -37.67
CA SER A 48 11.44 -39.36 -38.18
C SER A 48 9.93 -39.19 -38.09
N GLY A 49 9.19 -39.82 -38.97
CA GLY A 49 7.74 -39.78 -38.99
C GLY A 49 7.15 -40.26 -37.67
N SER A 50 5.98 -39.72 -37.29
CA SER A 50 5.33 -40.06 -35.99
C SER A 50 5.08 -41.55 -35.76
N ARG A 51 4.92 -42.36 -36.84
CA ARG A 51 4.78 -43.82 -36.73
C ARG A 51 6.12 -44.46 -36.33
N THR A 52 7.21 -44.05 -36.95
CA THR A 52 8.58 -44.52 -36.64
C THR A 52 9.02 -44.11 -35.24
N LEU A 53 8.76 -42.84 -34.85
CA LEU A 53 9.06 -42.35 -33.50
C LEU A 53 8.24 -43.14 -32.43
N ALA A 54 6.94 -43.41 -32.67
CA ALA A 54 6.13 -44.16 -31.76
C ALA A 54 6.63 -45.59 -31.55
N GLN A 55 7.07 -46.24 -32.67
CA GLN A 55 7.60 -47.58 -32.61
C GLN A 55 8.96 -47.63 -31.89
N GLN A 56 9.85 -46.72 -32.19
CA GLN A 56 11.17 -46.64 -31.56
C GLN A 56 11.13 -46.30 -30.09
N LEU A 57 10.21 -45.45 -29.67
CA LEU A 57 10.03 -45.05 -28.28
C LEU A 57 9.09 -45.96 -27.48
N ALA A 58 8.50 -46.96 -28.09
CA ALA A 58 7.48 -47.86 -27.49
C ALA A 58 6.30 -47.08 -26.83
N VAL A 59 5.84 -45.99 -27.48
CA VAL A 59 4.71 -45.17 -27.04
C VAL A 59 3.62 -45.13 -28.11
N SER A 60 2.41 -44.68 -27.72
CA SER A 60 1.32 -44.54 -28.69
C SER A 60 1.62 -43.44 -29.71
N ARG A 61 1.15 -43.62 -30.96
CA ARG A 61 1.25 -42.58 -32.00
C ARG A 61 0.54 -41.29 -31.61
N ASN A 62 -0.52 -41.39 -30.81
CA ASN A 62 -1.21 -40.20 -30.29
C ASN A 62 -0.34 -39.40 -29.33
N THR A 63 0.41 -40.07 -28.45
CA THR A 63 1.39 -39.44 -27.56
C THR A 63 2.45 -38.64 -28.33
N VAL A 64 2.98 -39.28 -29.40
CA VAL A 64 3.98 -38.61 -30.25
C VAL A 64 3.36 -37.43 -30.97
N ASN A 65 2.21 -37.59 -31.61
CA ASN A 65 1.58 -36.50 -32.35
C ASN A 65 1.25 -35.33 -31.41
N ALA A 66 0.71 -35.56 -30.23
CA ALA A 66 0.40 -34.50 -29.28
C ALA A 66 1.64 -33.72 -28.84
N ALA A 67 2.77 -34.39 -28.60
CA ALA A 67 4.04 -33.73 -28.27
C ALA A 67 4.60 -32.93 -29.47
N LEU A 68 4.52 -33.47 -30.68
CA LEU A 68 4.99 -32.80 -31.91
C LEU A 68 4.06 -31.62 -32.27
N ASP A 69 2.75 -31.75 -32.09
CA ASP A 69 1.77 -30.67 -32.34
C ASP A 69 2.00 -29.49 -31.39
N GLN A 70 2.26 -29.77 -30.12
CA GLN A 70 2.61 -28.74 -29.14
C GLN A 70 3.92 -28.02 -29.51
N LEU A 71 4.98 -28.76 -29.85
CA LEU A 71 6.25 -28.16 -30.29
C LEU A 71 6.12 -27.37 -31.60
N THR A 72 5.17 -27.76 -32.47
CA THR A 72 4.88 -27.01 -33.70
C THR A 72 4.11 -25.72 -33.37
N LEU A 73 3.14 -25.78 -32.47
CA LEU A 73 2.38 -24.61 -32.01
C LEU A 73 3.30 -23.59 -31.33
N GLU A 74 4.28 -24.05 -30.57
CA GLU A 74 5.28 -23.22 -29.91
C GLU A 74 6.41 -22.77 -30.85
N GLY A 75 6.38 -23.18 -32.13
CA GLY A 75 7.36 -22.77 -33.15
C GLY A 75 8.69 -23.47 -33.07
N TYR A 76 8.87 -24.54 -32.27
CA TYR A 76 10.07 -25.35 -32.22
C TYR A 76 10.22 -26.26 -33.44
N LEU A 77 9.10 -26.66 -34.02
CA LEU A 77 9.04 -27.52 -35.20
C LEU A 77 8.23 -26.87 -36.31
N LEU A 78 8.65 -27.15 -37.55
CA LEU A 78 7.90 -26.84 -38.76
C LEU A 78 7.37 -28.15 -39.34
N ARG A 79 6.05 -28.23 -39.56
CA ARG A 79 5.40 -29.41 -40.11
C ARG A 79 4.77 -29.07 -41.46
N ASN A 80 5.16 -29.80 -42.49
CA ASN A 80 4.62 -29.65 -43.83
C ASN A 80 4.46 -31.01 -44.51
N ARG A 81 4.05 -31.03 -45.78
CA ARG A 81 3.90 -32.27 -46.56
C ARG A 81 5.19 -33.11 -46.73
N GLN A 82 6.35 -32.48 -46.53
CA GLN A 82 7.67 -33.11 -46.63
C GLN A 82 8.12 -33.69 -45.26
N GLY A 83 7.40 -33.51 -44.19
CA GLY A 83 7.70 -34.02 -42.86
C GLY A 83 7.79 -32.96 -41.75
N THR A 84 8.34 -33.36 -40.62
CA THR A 84 8.56 -32.49 -39.45
C THR A 84 10.04 -32.13 -39.36
N LYS A 85 10.35 -30.84 -39.32
CA LYS A 85 11.72 -30.31 -39.22
C LYS A 85 11.86 -29.41 -38.01
N VAL A 86 13.04 -29.37 -37.39
CA VAL A 86 13.39 -28.40 -36.38
C VAL A 86 13.41 -27.01 -37.02
N ALA A 87 12.69 -26.06 -36.43
CA ALA A 87 12.67 -24.69 -36.92
C ALA A 87 14.08 -24.05 -36.89
N HIS A 88 14.30 -23.09 -37.77
CA HIS A 88 15.55 -22.34 -37.74
C HIS A 88 15.50 -21.35 -36.54
N PHE A 89 16.01 -21.81 -35.43
CA PHE A 89 16.38 -20.89 -34.37
C PHE A 89 17.74 -20.27 -34.74
N ALA A 90 17.86 -18.95 -34.57
CA ALA A 90 19.21 -18.41 -34.46
C ALA A 90 19.89 -19.21 -33.36
N HIS A 91 20.82 -20.07 -33.72
CA HIS A 91 21.61 -20.87 -32.76
C HIS A 91 21.91 -19.92 -31.60
N ARG A 92 21.70 -20.37 -30.35
CA ARG A 92 22.44 -19.78 -29.24
C ARG A 92 23.92 -19.82 -29.64
N ALA A 93 24.32 -18.89 -30.52
CA ALA A 93 25.70 -18.46 -30.56
C ALA A 93 26.05 -18.34 -29.11
N ARG A 94 27.00 -19.17 -28.61
CA ARG A 94 27.47 -19.18 -27.21
C ARG A 94 27.12 -17.83 -26.64
N ILE A 95 26.15 -17.77 -25.72
CA ILE A 95 25.75 -16.50 -25.14
C ILE A 95 27.06 -15.97 -24.61
N ARG A 96 27.66 -15.05 -25.35
CA ARG A 96 28.78 -14.28 -24.82
C ARG A 96 28.18 -13.74 -23.52
N THR A 97 28.72 -14.21 -22.42
CA THR A 97 28.36 -13.67 -21.09
C THR A 97 28.83 -12.23 -21.14
N LEU A 98 27.94 -11.36 -21.57
CA LEU A 98 28.17 -9.93 -21.43
C LEU A 98 28.28 -9.66 -19.95
N PRO A 99 29.20 -8.81 -19.52
CA PRO A 99 29.21 -8.38 -18.13
C PRO A 99 27.82 -7.84 -17.80
N ALA A 100 27.32 -8.22 -16.63
CA ALA A 100 26.04 -7.69 -16.18
C ALA A 100 26.09 -6.15 -16.24
N PRO A 101 25.05 -5.49 -16.76
CA PRO A 101 25.02 -4.04 -16.78
C PRO A 101 25.13 -3.52 -15.32
N GLU A 102 25.89 -2.45 -15.14
CA GLU A 102 25.93 -1.76 -13.87
C GLU A 102 24.51 -1.24 -13.55
N VAL A 103 23.95 -1.70 -12.42
CA VAL A 103 22.60 -1.31 -12.01
C VAL A 103 22.71 -0.01 -11.20
N VAL A 104 22.38 1.10 -11.84
CA VAL A 104 22.30 2.41 -11.17
C VAL A 104 20.84 2.80 -11.04
N LEU A 105 20.35 2.90 -9.79
CA LEU A 105 19.00 3.39 -9.53
C LEU A 105 18.93 4.91 -9.73
N ALA A 106 17.76 5.41 -10.12
CA ALA A 106 17.52 6.85 -10.21
C ALA A 106 17.75 7.51 -8.82
N LYS A 107 18.45 8.64 -8.78
CA LYS A 107 18.80 9.36 -7.53
C LYS A 107 17.60 9.58 -6.61
N ARG A 108 16.43 9.93 -7.16
CA ARG A 108 15.19 10.11 -6.38
C ARG A 108 14.77 8.86 -5.59
N VAL A 109 15.09 7.65 -6.08
CA VAL A 109 14.73 6.41 -5.40
C VAL A 109 15.63 6.16 -4.18
N THR A 110 16.89 6.60 -4.23
CA THR A 110 17.83 6.46 -3.12
C THR A 110 17.52 7.40 -1.94
N HIS A 111 16.71 8.43 -2.16
CA HIS A 111 16.26 9.39 -1.14
C HIS A 111 14.89 9.05 -0.54
N LEU A 112 14.27 7.94 -0.97
CA LEU A 112 13.00 7.51 -0.37
C LEU A 112 13.20 7.15 1.11
N PRO A 113 12.25 7.50 1.99
CA PRO A 113 12.27 7.03 3.37
C PRO A 113 12.34 5.51 3.43
N ALA A 114 13.00 4.97 4.46
CA ALA A 114 13.03 3.54 4.69
C ALA A 114 11.60 2.96 4.76
N PRO A 115 11.36 1.79 4.16
CA PRO A 115 10.03 1.19 4.18
C PRO A 115 9.64 0.86 5.62
N VAL A 116 8.37 1.15 5.96
CA VAL A 116 7.83 0.71 7.25
C VAL A 116 7.78 -0.81 7.26
N GLN A 117 8.52 -1.41 8.18
CA GLN A 117 8.53 -2.86 8.35
C GLN A 117 7.15 -3.33 8.82
N ARG A 118 6.57 -4.27 8.09
CA ARG A 118 5.26 -4.84 8.39
C ARG A 118 5.42 -6.28 8.85
N ASP A 119 5.05 -6.52 10.10
CA ASP A 119 5.17 -7.85 10.71
C ASP A 119 3.92 -8.68 10.47
N THR A 120 4.12 -9.98 10.28
CA THR A 120 3.04 -10.96 10.24
C THR A 120 3.43 -12.11 11.15
N PRO A 121 2.72 -12.34 12.27
CA PRO A 121 1.56 -11.57 12.76
C PRO A 121 1.92 -10.15 13.25
N VAL A 122 0.90 -9.27 13.29
CA VAL A 122 1.07 -7.90 13.75
C VAL A 122 1.43 -7.88 15.23
N MET A 123 2.55 -7.24 15.58
CA MET A 123 3.05 -7.13 16.95
C MET A 123 2.27 -6.08 17.75
N ALA A 124 2.32 -6.19 19.08
CA ALA A 124 1.71 -5.19 19.96
C ALA A 124 2.37 -3.81 19.78
N PHE A 125 1.61 -2.75 20.00
CA PHE A 125 2.01 -1.34 19.82
C PHE A 125 2.33 -0.89 18.39
N THR A 126 2.06 -1.70 17.35
CA THR A 126 2.23 -1.27 15.96
C THR A 126 1.28 -0.10 15.64
N PRO A 127 1.78 1.11 15.31
CA PRO A 127 0.93 2.26 15.01
C PRO A 127 0.12 2.06 13.73
N GLY A 128 -1.07 2.68 13.70
CA GLY A 128 -1.90 2.75 12.50
C GLY A 128 -2.53 1.42 12.06
N THR A 129 -2.47 0.37 12.89
CA THR A 129 -3.13 -0.91 12.61
C THR A 129 -4.43 -1.01 13.41
N PRO A 130 -5.59 -1.19 12.75
CA PRO A 130 -6.87 -1.34 13.43
C PRO A 130 -7.04 -2.70 14.09
N ALA A 131 -8.10 -2.85 14.89
CA ALA A 131 -8.48 -4.11 15.54
C ALA A 131 -9.14 -5.08 14.53
N ILE A 132 -8.36 -5.62 13.60
CA ILE A 132 -8.84 -6.45 12.48
C ILE A 132 -9.66 -7.67 12.93
N ASN A 133 -9.38 -8.22 14.13
CA ASN A 133 -10.13 -9.35 14.68
C ASN A 133 -11.59 -8.99 15.04
N TYR A 134 -11.94 -7.71 15.07
CA TYR A 134 -13.30 -7.22 15.32
C TYR A 134 -14.04 -6.88 14.02
N PHE A 135 -13.38 -7.04 12.87
CA PHE A 135 -14.02 -6.82 11.59
C PHE A 135 -15.07 -7.93 11.32
N PRO A 136 -16.30 -7.60 10.91
CA PRO A 136 -17.38 -8.57 10.71
C PRO A 136 -17.22 -9.36 9.40
N LEU A 137 -16.15 -10.15 9.29
CA LEU A 137 -15.78 -10.89 8.08
C LEU A 137 -16.92 -11.79 7.52
N PRO A 138 -17.73 -12.50 8.35
CA PRO A 138 -18.84 -13.28 7.82
C PRO A 138 -19.92 -12.43 7.13
N LEU A 139 -20.15 -11.21 7.63
CA LEU A 139 -21.05 -10.26 6.98
C LEU A 139 -20.49 -9.75 5.67
N TRP A 140 -19.20 -9.34 5.68
CA TRP A 140 -18.50 -8.91 4.47
C TRP A 140 -18.57 -9.96 3.38
N ARG A 141 -18.29 -11.23 3.71
CA ARG A 141 -18.39 -12.35 2.76
C ARG A 141 -19.79 -12.46 2.15
N ARG A 142 -20.85 -12.39 2.96
CA ARG A 142 -22.23 -12.45 2.46
C ARG A 142 -22.56 -11.31 1.48
N LEU A 143 -22.09 -10.09 1.76
CA LEU A 143 -22.29 -8.96 0.86
C LEU A 143 -21.49 -9.13 -0.43
N TYR A 144 -20.26 -9.61 -0.32
CA TYR A 144 -19.40 -9.89 -1.46
C TYR A 144 -19.99 -10.96 -2.38
N ASP A 145 -20.45 -12.09 -1.80
CA ASP A 145 -21.14 -13.17 -2.54
C ASP A 145 -22.42 -12.65 -3.21
N ARG A 146 -23.16 -11.75 -2.57
CA ARG A 146 -24.34 -11.11 -3.15
C ARG A 146 -23.97 -10.27 -4.36
N VAL A 147 -22.97 -9.42 -4.26
CA VAL A 147 -22.47 -8.58 -5.37
C VAL A 147 -22.06 -9.44 -6.57
N LEU A 148 -21.29 -10.50 -6.34
CA LEU A 148 -20.87 -11.41 -7.41
C LEU A 148 -22.05 -12.09 -8.11
N ARG A 149 -23.08 -12.47 -7.36
CA ARG A 149 -24.26 -13.15 -7.88
C ARG A 149 -25.18 -12.21 -8.66
N GLU A 150 -25.38 -10.98 -8.16
CA GLU A 150 -26.29 -10.00 -8.76
C GLU A 150 -25.71 -9.33 -10.01
N GLU A 151 -24.42 -9.03 -10.02
CA GLU A 151 -23.77 -8.31 -11.11
C GLU A 151 -23.01 -9.22 -12.09
N GLY A 152 -22.61 -10.41 -11.64
CA GLY A 152 -22.02 -11.44 -12.51
C GLY A 152 -20.85 -10.94 -13.35
N ASN A 153 -20.87 -11.27 -14.64
CA ASN A 153 -19.80 -10.95 -15.58
C ASN A 153 -19.60 -9.44 -15.81
N ALA A 154 -20.56 -8.58 -15.45
CA ALA A 154 -20.41 -7.14 -15.59
C ALA A 154 -19.25 -6.59 -14.74
N LEU A 155 -18.92 -7.27 -13.62
CA LEU A 155 -17.78 -6.92 -12.76
C LEU A 155 -16.41 -7.25 -13.37
N LEU A 156 -16.35 -8.09 -14.39
CA LEU A 156 -15.10 -8.54 -15.01
C LEU A 156 -14.55 -7.53 -16.03
N GLY A 157 -15.36 -6.56 -16.45
CA GLY A 157 -14.96 -5.50 -17.36
C GLY A 157 -14.26 -4.34 -16.64
N TYR A 158 -13.66 -3.44 -17.41
CA TYR A 158 -13.14 -2.18 -16.89
C TYR A 158 -14.27 -1.35 -16.27
N GLY A 159 -14.01 -0.75 -15.10
CA GLY A 159 -14.90 0.18 -14.43
C GLY A 159 -14.64 1.64 -14.80
N ASP A 160 -15.36 2.55 -14.13
CA ASP A 160 -15.05 3.97 -14.17
C ASP A 160 -13.66 4.21 -13.57
N PRO A 161 -12.74 4.91 -14.24
CA PRO A 161 -11.42 5.25 -13.70
C PRO A 161 -11.48 5.95 -12.34
N ALA A 162 -12.51 6.75 -12.07
CA ALA A 162 -12.72 7.38 -10.77
C ALA A 162 -13.30 6.44 -9.70
N GLY A 163 -13.60 5.19 -10.03
CA GLY A 163 -14.19 4.17 -9.15
C GLY A 163 -15.71 4.02 -9.31
N GLU A 164 -16.26 2.98 -8.68
CA GLU A 164 -17.68 2.61 -8.80
C GLU A 164 -18.61 3.74 -8.37
N PRO A 165 -19.57 4.15 -9.22
CA PRO A 165 -20.49 5.25 -8.92
C PRO A 165 -21.28 5.07 -7.61
N SER A 166 -21.69 3.85 -7.29
CA SER A 166 -22.39 3.54 -6.04
C SER A 166 -21.53 3.81 -4.81
N LEU A 167 -20.24 3.45 -4.85
CA LEU A 167 -19.33 3.71 -3.74
C LEU A 167 -19.10 5.21 -3.58
N ARG A 168 -18.86 5.93 -4.68
CA ARG A 168 -18.70 7.40 -4.64
C ARG A 168 -19.93 8.09 -4.06
N ALA A 169 -21.14 7.67 -4.45
CA ALA A 169 -22.38 8.20 -3.89
C ALA A 169 -22.56 7.85 -2.40
N ALA A 170 -22.20 6.64 -1.97
CA ALA A 170 -22.25 6.25 -0.56
C ALA A 170 -21.26 7.07 0.29
N ILE A 171 -20.05 7.32 -0.21
CA ILE A 171 -19.04 8.16 0.44
C ILE A 171 -19.54 9.62 0.54
N ALA A 172 -20.09 10.19 -0.51
CA ALA A 172 -20.61 11.56 -0.48
C ALA A 172 -21.66 11.74 0.63
N ARG A 173 -22.63 10.82 0.72
CA ARG A 173 -23.65 10.84 1.79
C ARG A 173 -23.04 10.69 3.19
N HIS A 174 -22.04 9.81 3.33
CA HIS A 174 -21.35 9.63 4.61
C HIS A 174 -20.61 10.90 5.04
N LEU A 175 -19.88 11.55 4.13
CA LEU A 175 -19.11 12.76 4.41
C LEU A 175 -19.97 13.98 4.75
N ALA A 176 -21.12 14.12 4.12
CA ALA A 176 -22.08 15.17 4.46
C ALA A 176 -22.53 15.08 5.93
N LEU A 177 -22.75 13.86 6.43
CA LEU A 177 -23.19 13.61 7.81
C LEU A 177 -22.05 13.63 8.84
N SER A 178 -20.86 13.14 8.46
CA SER A 178 -19.77 12.90 9.42
C SER A 178 -18.72 14.01 9.43
N ARG A 179 -18.53 14.72 8.31
CA ARG A 179 -17.43 15.70 8.14
C ARG A 179 -17.88 17.09 7.70
N GLY A 180 -19.18 17.27 7.45
CA GLY A 180 -19.72 18.55 6.93
C GLY A 180 -19.24 18.87 5.51
N ILE A 181 -18.85 17.84 4.72
CA ILE A 181 -18.46 18.01 3.33
C ILE A 181 -19.70 17.74 2.45
N ASP A 182 -20.25 18.78 1.88
CA ASP A 182 -21.30 18.66 0.87
C ASP A 182 -20.64 18.58 -0.52
N CYS A 183 -20.67 17.38 -1.11
CA CYS A 183 -20.04 17.13 -2.40
C CYS A 183 -20.88 16.16 -3.25
N ASP A 184 -20.77 16.32 -4.57
CA ASP A 184 -21.34 15.39 -5.54
C ASP A 184 -20.41 14.19 -5.75
N ALA A 185 -20.99 13.02 -6.09
CA ALA A 185 -20.22 11.80 -6.37
C ALA A 185 -19.18 11.99 -7.50
N SER A 186 -19.39 12.94 -8.42
CA SER A 186 -18.43 13.26 -9.50
C SER A 186 -17.16 13.94 -9.01
N GLN A 187 -17.16 14.47 -7.79
CA GLN A 187 -15.98 15.06 -7.13
C GLN A 187 -15.13 14.02 -6.42
N ILE A 188 -15.63 12.79 -6.29
CA ILE A 188 -14.95 11.72 -5.56
C ILE A 188 -14.20 10.81 -6.53
N VAL A 189 -12.94 10.50 -6.18
CA VAL A 189 -12.09 9.54 -6.87
C VAL A 189 -11.66 8.48 -5.89
N ILE A 190 -11.93 7.21 -6.20
CA ILE A 190 -11.47 6.08 -5.39
C ILE A 190 -10.00 5.82 -5.69
N THR A 191 -9.21 5.58 -4.64
CA THR A 191 -7.76 5.37 -4.71
C THR A 191 -7.34 4.09 -4.00
N GLU A 192 -6.14 3.60 -4.28
CA GLU A 192 -5.53 2.48 -3.55
C GLU A 192 -4.94 2.92 -2.20
N GLY A 193 -5.78 3.58 -1.38
CA GLY A 193 -5.44 4.17 -0.09
C GLY A 193 -4.90 5.60 -0.21
N ALA A 194 -4.70 6.25 0.93
CA ALA A 194 -4.33 7.66 1.02
C ALA A 194 -3.02 8.00 0.28
N LEU A 195 -2.04 7.08 0.27
CA LEU A 195 -0.75 7.33 -0.41
C LEU A 195 -0.91 7.53 -1.92
N GLU A 196 -1.79 6.79 -2.58
CA GLU A 196 -2.09 7.04 -3.99
C GLU A 196 -2.77 8.39 -4.17
N GLY A 197 -3.70 8.76 -3.29
CA GLY A 197 -4.30 10.09 -3.30
C GLY A 197 -3.26 11.20 -3.22
N VAL A 198 -2.27 11.08 -2.31
CA VAL A 198 -1.16 12.05 -2.24
C VAL A 198 -0.35 12.07 -3.53
N ASN A 199 0.02 10.89 -4.10
CA ASN A 199 0.74 10.82 -5.38
C ASN A 199 -0.06 11.50 -6.50
N LEU A 200 -1.36 11.27 -6.59
CA LEU A 200 -2.22 11.92 -7.58
C LEU A 200 -2.26 13.44 -7.41
N CYS A 201 -2.35 13.93 -6.17
CA CYS A 201 -2.27 15.37 -5.89
C CYS A 201 -0.96 15.96 -6.39
N THR A 202 0.18 15.29 -6.15
CA THR A 202 1.47 15.80 -6.62
C THR A 202 1.56 15.84 -8.15
N ILE A 203 1.04 14.81 -8.83
CA ILE A 203 1.05 14.76 -10.31
C ILE A 203 0.10 15.80 -10.93
N LEU A 204 -1.04 16.05 -10.29
CA LEU A 204 -2.07 16.93 -10.83
C LEU A 204 -1.81 18.42 -10.53
N LEU A 205 -1.09 18.74 -9.45
CA LEU A 205 -1.09 20.09 -8.85
C LEU A 205 0.31 20.68 -8.66
N SER A 206 1.37 19.98 -9.08
CA SER A 206 2.73 20.51 -8.91
C SER A 206 3.68 20.06 -10.01
N GLU A 207 4.77 20.83 -10.16
CA GLU A 207 5.88 20.54 -11.05
C GLU A 207 7.14 20.18 -10.23
N PRO A 208 8.15 19.49 -10.83
CA PRO A 208 9.42 19.25 -10.16
C PRO A 208 10.06 20.56 -9.68
N SER A 209 10.61 20.54 -8.47
CA SER A 209 11.21 21.68 -7.74
C SER A 209 10.23 22.63 -7.06
N ASP A 210 8.92 22.45 -7.26
CA ASP A 210 7.94 23.19 -6.46
C ASP A 210 8.09 22.90 -4.97
N VAL A 211 7.60 23.84 -4.15
CA VAL A 211 7.73 23.76 -2.69
C VAL A 211 6.50 23.10 -2.07
N ALA A 212 6.73 22.05 -1.28
CA ALA A 212 5.72 21.42 -0.46
C ALA A 212 5.98 21.70 1.03
N TRP A 213 4.99 22.26 1.72
CA TRP A 213 5.01 22.31 3.18
C TRP A 213 4.47 21.02 3.75
N VAL A 214 5.17 20.47 4.73
CA VAL A 214 4.82 19.23 5.42
C VAL A 214 4.94 19.42 6.92
N GLU A 215 4.07 18.74 7.68
CA GLU A 215 4.20 18.66 9.14
C GLU A 215 5.54 18.00 9.52
N ASN A 216 6.21 18.53 10.54
CA ASN A 216 7.49 18.01 11.03
C ASN A 216 7.53 17.97 12.57
N PRO A 217 7.30 16.79 13.19
CA PRO A 217 7.23 15.46 12.57
C PRO A 217 5.92 15.24 11.78
N GLY A 218 5.95 14.34 10.79
CA GLY A 218 4.80 14.11 9.92
C GLY A 218 4.81 12.77 9.19
N TYR A 219 3.78 12.52 8.41
CA TYR A 219 3.53 11.26 7.72
C TYR A 219 4.59 10.94 6.64
N ALA A 220 5.30 9.82 6.82
CA ALA A 220 6.36 9.40 5.90
C ALA A 220 5.87 9.09 4.47
N GLY A 221 4.60 8.71 4.30
CA GLY A 221 4.00 8.48 2.99
C GLY A 221 3.93 9.75 2.14
N ALA A 222 3.58 10.90 2.73
CA ALA A 222 3.59 12.17 2.04
C ALA A 222 5.02 12.56 1.61
N LYS A 223 6.00 12.39 2.51
CA LYS A 223 7.42 12.61 2.19
C LYS A 223 7.86 11.76 0.99
N SER A 224 7.47 10.47 0.95
CA SER A 224 7.77 9.58 -0.17
C SER A 224 7.15 10.07 -1.49
N ALA A 225 5.91 10.56 -1.48
CA ALA A 225 5.24 11.08 -2.66
C ALA A 225 5.97 12.31 -3.21
N PHE A 226 6.35 13.24 -2.34
CA PHE A 226 7.05 14.47 -2.72
C PHE A 226 8.46 14.22 -3.25
N VAL A 227 9.21 13.30 -2.64
CA VAL A 227 10.53 12.87 -3.16
C VAL A 227 10.40 12.26 -4.56
N LYS A 228 9.39 11.41 -4.80
CA LYS A 228 9.17 10.77 -6.11
C LYS A 228 8.93 11.79 -7.23
N THR A 229 8.20 12.84 -6.94
CA THR A 229 7.83 13.88 -7.91
C THR A 229 8.83 15.03 -7.96
N GLY A 230 9.87 15.00 -7.12
CA GLY A 230 10.96 15.98 -7.13
C GLY A 230 10.61 17.31 -6.48
N LEU A 231 9.61 17.35 -5.57
CA LEU A 231 9.30 18.57 -4.83
C LEU A 231 10.34 18.86 -3.75
N THR A 232 10.52 20.13 -3.46
CA THR A 232 11.32 20.61 -2.34
C THR A 232 10.48 20.69 -1.08
N MET A 233 10.80 19.89 -0.06
CA MET A 233 10.02 19.87 1.18
C MET A 233 10.52 20.92 2.18
N THR A 234 9.59 21.65 2.79
CA THR A 234 9.84 22.53 3.94
C THR A 234 9.03 22.03 5.13
N GLY A 235 9.73 21.67 6.22
CA GLY A 235 9.11 21.15 7.44
C GLY A 235 8.51 22.27 8.29
N MET A 236 7.21 22.17 8.55
CA MET A 236 6.50 23.06 9.47
C MET A 236 6.42 22.39 10.85
N PRO A 237 6.88 23.05 11.92
CA PRO A 237 6.76 22.54 13.28
C PRO A 237 5.31 22.21 13.64
N VAL A 238 5.15 21.29 14.57
CA VAL A 238 3.86 20.89 15.14
C VAL A 238 3.87 21.16 16.64
N ASP A 239 2.86 21.86 17.11
CA ASP A 239 2.60 22.12 18.52
C ASP A 239 1.24 21.55 18.97
N ASP A 240 0.78 21.93 20.16
CA ASP A 240 -0.47 21.44 20.73
C ASP A 240 -1.73 21.87 19.90
N GLU A 241 -1.61 22.93 19.05
CA GLU A 241 -2.66 23.37 18.11
C GLU A 241 -2.44 22.88 16.66
N GLY A 242 -1.51 21.95 16.41
CA GLY A 242 -1.23 21.39 15.10
C GLY A 242 -0.07 22.10 14.37
N MET A 243 -0.08 22.07 13.02
CA MET A 243 0.93 22.71 12.20
C MET A 243 1.07 24.21 12.53
N CYS A 244 2.32 24.66 12.69
CA CYS A 244 2.67 26.03 13.00
C CYS A 244 3.60 26.60 11.92
N TRP A 245 3.22 27.71 11.31
CA TRP A 245 4.02 28.40 10.28
C TRP A 245 4.20 29.90 10.59
N GLU A 246 3.48 30.42 11.56
CA GLU A 246 3.50 31.82 11.95
C GLU A 246 4.90 32.23 12.39
N GLY A 247 5.42 33.32 11.82
CA GLY A 247 6.77 33.84 12.13
C GLY A 247 7.94 33.10 11.48
N LEU A 248 7.70 32.05 10.71
CA LEU A 248 8.75 31.33 10.00
C LEU A 248 9.06 31.99 8.65
N ARG A 249 10.34 32.11 8.32
CA ARG A 249 10.78 32.47 6.97
C ARG A 249 10.86 31.20 6.13
N ALA A 250 9.78 30.85 5.43
CA ALA A 250 9.69 29.69 4.57
C ALA A 250 9.39 30.12 3.13
N PRO A 251 9.89 29.41 2.11
CA PRO A 251 9.51 29.67 0.72
C PRO A 251 8.00 29.41 0.54
N SER A 252 7.38 30.18 -0.37
CA SER A 252 5.95 30.03 -0.69
C SER A 252 5.63 28.62 -1.16
N PRO A 253 4.61 27.95 -0.59
CA PRO A 253 4.25 26.61 -0.98
C PRO A 253 3.43 26.59 -2.27
N THR A 254 3.56 25.51 -3.07
CA THR A 254 2.61 25.07 -4.08
C THR A 254 1.64 24.06 -3.48
N LEU A 255 2.16 23.17 -2.61
CA LEU A 255 1.36 22.18 -1.89
C LEU A 255 1.58 22.31 -0.37
N ILE A 256 0.53 22.05 0.39
CA ILE A 256 0.56 21.99 1.86
C ILE A 256 -0.08 20.67 2.27
N PHE A 257 0.68 19.79 2.91
CA PHE A 257 0.16 18.53 3.45
C PHE A 257 -0.04 18.63 4.96
N THR A 258 -1.24 18.33 5.43
CA THR A 258 -1.57 18.36 6.87
C THR A 258 -2.59 17.29 7.23
N SER A 259 -2.53 16.80 8.47
CA SER A 259 -3.51 15.89 9.09
C SER A 259 -4.28 16.62 10.20
N PRO A 260 -5.20 17.54 9.85
CA PRO A 260 -5.69 18.55 10.79
C PRO A 260 -6.63 17.99 11.86
N SER A 261 -7.24 16.84 11.63
CA SER A 261 -8.19 16.22 12.57
C SER A 261 -7.51 15.43 13.70
N HIS A 262 -6.34 14.87 13.40
CA HIS A 262 -5.49 14.12 14.33
C HIS A 262 -4.09 14.03 13.73
N GLN A 263 -3.25 14.99 14.07
CA GLN A 263 -1.92 15.11 13.49
C GLN A 263 -1.07 13.86 13.72
N PHE A 264 -0.52 13.30 12.68
CA PHE A 264 0.35 12.14 12.80
C PHE A 264 1.82 12.55 12.83
N PRO A 265 2.60 12.14 13.87
CA PRO A 265 2.24 11.19 14.92
C PRO A 265 1.85 11.83 16.27
N CYS A 266 1.84 13.16 16.42
CA CYS A 266 1.74 13.82 17.72
C CYS A 266 0.32 13.79 18.33
N GLY A 267 -0.73 13.63 17.51
CA GLY A 267 -2.11 13.56 17.97
C GLY A 267 -2.77 14.92 18.20
N SER A 268 -2.08 16.04 17.93
CA SER A 268 -2.68 17.37 18.06
C SER A 268 -3.78 17.60 17.01
N VAL A 269 -4.67 18.52 17.29
CA VAL A 269 -5.77 18.92 16.39
C VAL A 269 -5.50 20.32 15.90
N LEU A 270 -5.46 20.53 14.59
CA LEU A 270 -5.33 21.86 14.01
C LEU A 270 -6.53 22.71 14.41
N SER A 271 -6.29 23.78 15.16
CA SER A 271 -7.34 24.64 15.69
C SER A 271 -8.16 25.31 14.58
N ALA A 272 -9.43 25.62 14.85
CA ALA A 272 -10.30 26.28 13.87
C ALA A 272 -9.69 27.59 13.35
N ARG A 273 -9.04 28.35 14.24
CA ARG A 273 -8.31 29.58 13.88
C ARG A 273 -7.22 29.28 12.86
N ARG A 274 -6.38 28.27 13.11
CA ARG A 274 -5.29 27.90 12.20
C ARG A 274 -5.79 27.31 10.89
N ARG A 275 -6.91 26.56 10.91
CA ARG A 275 -7.53 26.07 9.67
C ARG A 275 -7.95 27.21 8.76
N LEU A 276 -8.63 28.22 9.29
CA LEU A 276 -9.03 29.40 8.51
C LEU A 276 -7.82 30.21 8.03
N ALA A 277 -6.81 30.39 8.89
CA ALA A 277 -5.57 31.07 8.51
C ALA A 277 -4.80 30.32 7.42
N LEU A 278 -4.77 28.99 7.47
CA LEU A 278 -4.10 28.14 6.45
C LEU A 278 -4.84 28.19 5.11
N LEU A 279 -6.19 28.20 5.14
CA LEU A 279 -7.01 28.37 3.94
C LEU A 279 -6.74 29.73 3.26
N GLU A 280 -6.67 30.80 4.05
CA GLU A 280 -6.35 32.12 3.52
C GLU A 280 -4.93 32.23 2.98
N LEU A 281 -3.93 31.64 3.68
CA LEU A 281 -2.56 31.55 3.20
C LEU A 281 -2.50 30.79 1.87
N ALA A 282 -3.15 29.65 1.77
CA ALA A 282 -3.19 28.86 0.54
C ALA A 282 -3.78 29.66 -0.63
N ARG A 283 -4.86 30.42 -0.38
CA ARG A 283 -5.45 31.32 -1.38
C ARG A 283 -4.47 32.42 -1.82
N GLN A 284 -3.76 33.05 -0.88
CA GLN A 284 -2.81 34.14 -1.17
C GLN A 284 -1.61 33.66 -1.99
N HIS A 285 -1.15 32.44 -1.76
CA HIS A 285 -0.02 31.84 -2.47
C HIS A 285 -0.44 30.99 -3.68
N ASN A 286 -1.72 30.93 -4.00
CA ASN A 286 -2.25 30.03 -5.02
C ASN A 286 -1.84 28.55 -4.80
N ALA A 287 -1.78 28.14 -3.53
CA ALA A 287 -1.38 26.82 -3.09
C ALA A 287 -2.57 25.91 -2.89
N TRP A 288 -2.35 24.60 -2.96
CA TRP A 288 -3.34 23.57 -2.64
C TRP A 288 -3.03 22.91 -1.30
N ILE A 289 -4.07 22.70 -0.50
CA ILE A 289 -3.97 21.94 0.75
C ILE A 289 -4.39 20.50 0.48
N ILE A 290 -3.58 19.55 0.90
CA ILE A 290 -3.90 18.12 0.97
C ILE A 290 -4.25 17.84 2.42
N GLU A 291 -5.55 17.67 2.69
CA GLU A 291 -6.10 17.34 4.00
C GLU A 291 -6.18 15.82 4.16
N ASP A 292 -5.26 15.22 4.91
CA ASP A 292 -5.25 13.78 5.18
C ASP A 292 -6.06 13.46 6.43
N ASP A 293 -7.20 12.82 6.23
CA ASP A 293 -8.13 12.40 7.28
C ASP A 293 -8.17 10.88 7.40
N TYR A 294 -7.24 10.33 8.17
CA TYR A 294 -7.03 8.89 8.26
C TYR A 294 -7.79 8.20 9.42
N ASP A 295 -8.15 8.91 10.51
CA ASP A 295 -8.76 8.31 11.70
C ASP A 295 -9.70 9.24 12.51
N SER A 296 -10.16 10.33 11.94
CA SER A 296 -11.09 11.28 12.59
C SER A 296 -12.39 10.64 13.09
N GLU A 297 -12.78 9.51 12.53
CA GLU A 297 -13.91 8.69 12.98
C GLU A 297 -13.75 8.23 14.45
N PHE A 298 -12.54 8.23 14.99
CA PHE A 298 -12.21 7.74 16.33
C PHE A 298 -11.89 8.88 17.31
N ARG A 299 -12.68 9.93 17.27
CA ARG A 299 -12.61 11.01 18.27
C ARG A 299 -13.36 10.61 19.55
N TYR A 300 -12.78 10.86 20.73
CA TYR A 300 -13.32 10.43 22.02
C TYR A 300 -13.91 11.55 22.85
N ALA A 301 -13.49 12.78 22.65
CA ALA A 301 -13.97 13.96 23.37
C ALA A 301 -14.16 15.16 22.42
N GLY A 302 -14.99 16.08 22.82
CA GLY A 302 -15.35 17.29 22.09
C GLY A 302 -16.21 17.03 20.85
N GLU A 303 -16.73 18.13 20.29
CA GLU A 303 -17.49 18.10 19.04
C GLU A 303 -16.57 17.80 17.84
N PRO A 304 -17.08 17.13 16.79
CA PRO A 304 -16.34 16.96 15.56
C PRO A 304 -15.97 18.31 14.94
N VAL A 305 -14.68 18.50 14.61
CA VAL A 305 -14.27 19.67 13.85
C VAL A 305 -14.55 19.39 12.38
N PRO A 306 -15.27 20.25 11.65
CA PRO A 306 -15.52 20.07 10.23
C PRO A 306 -14.22 19.97 9.44
N ALA A 307 -14.23 19.21 8.33
CA ALA A 307 -13.12 19.19 7.42
C ALA A 307 -12.86 20.56 6.80
N MET A 308 -11.61 20.91 6.52
CA MET A 308 -11.25 22.21 5.95
C MET A 308 -11.92 22.43 4.59
N LEU A 309 -12.10 21.36 3.81
CA LEU A 309 -12.83 21.41 2.54
C LEU A 309 -14.26 21.95 2.69
N GLY A 310 -14.93 21.66 3.81
CA GLY A 310 -16.30 22.10 4.10
C GLY A 310 -16.41 23.45 4.83
N MET A 311 -15.28 24.07 5.23
CA MET A 311 -15.32 25.29 6.07
C MET A 311 -15.62 26.57 5.29
N VAL A 312 -15.20 26.63 4.02
CA VAL A 312 -15.40 27.81 3.16
C VAL A 312 -15.73 27.39 1.75
N ASN A 313 -16.50 28.22 1.04
CA ASN A 313 -16.80 27.98 -0.36
C ASN A 313 -15.52 28.05 -1.21
N ASN A 314 -15.39 27.16 -2.19
CA ASN A 314 -14.23 27.06 -3.08
C ASN A 314 -12.88 26.94 -2.32
N ALA A 315 -12.88 26.20 -1.19
CA ALA A 315 -11.65 25.92 -0.48
C ALA A 315 -10.60 25.28 -1.40
N PRO A 316 -9.34 25.76 -1.41
CA PRO A 316 -8.26 25.13 -2.18
C PRO A 316 -7.76 23.87 -1.47
N VAL A 317 -8.66 22.93 -1.22
CA VAL A 317 -8.41 21.72 -0.43
C VAL A 317 -8.79 20.50 -1.24
N VAL A 318 -7.88 19.52 -1.31
CA VAL A 318 -8.16 18.14 -1.67
C VAL A 318 -8.24 17.34 -0.38
N TYR A 319 -9.42 16.78 -0.09
CA TYR A 319 -9.60 15.95 1.09
C TYR A 319 -9.30 14.50 0.75
N LEU A 320 -8.51 13.84 1.58
CA LEU A 320 -8.16 12.42 1.47
C LEU A 320 -8.77 11.64 2.63
N GLY A 321 -9.46 10.55 2.30
CA GLY A 321 -9.98 9.59 3.27
C GLY A 321 -9.46 8.18 2.99
N THR A 322 -9.50 7.31 3.99
CA THR A 322 -9.06 5.92 3.87
C THR A 322 -9.90 4.96 4.68
N PHE A 323 -10.20 3.80 4.10
CA PHE A 323 -10.83 2.69 4.80
C PHE A 323 -9.83 1.75 5.49
N SER A 324 -8.53 1.94 5.25
CA SER A 324 -7.46 1.11 5.84
C SER A 324 -7.39 1.18 7.36
N LYS A 325 -7.86 2.28 7.96
CA LYS A 325 -7.84 2.50 9.40
C LYS A 325 -9.21 2.21 10.05
N THR A 326 -10.27 2.40 9.32
CA THR A 326 -11.63 2.18 9.79
C THR A 326 -12.12 0.75 9.60
N LEU A 327 -11.59 0.03 8.62
CA LEU A 327 -11.91 -1.38 8.34
C LEU A 327 -10.67 -2.28 8.50
N PHE A 328 -9.93 -2.49 7.42
CA PHE A 328 -8.69 -3.29 7.46
C PHE A 328 -7.70 -2.87 6.35
N PRO A 329 -6.38 -2.93 6.64
CA PRO A 329 -5.36 -2.37 5.74
C PRO A 329 -5.26 -3.05 4.38
N SER A 330 -5.54 -4.37 4.27
CA SER A 330 -5.44 -5.11 3.01
C SER A 330 -6.55 -4.80 2.02
N LEU A 331 -7.61 -4.09 2.44
CA LEU A 331 -8.64 -3.58 1.53
C LEU A 331 -8.05 -2.60 0.50
N ARG A 332 -6.97 -1.90 0.87
CA ARG A 332 -6.26 -0.95 0.00
C ARG A 332 -7.18 0.05 -0.69
N MET A 333 -8.18 0.54 0.02
CA MET A 333 -9.18 1.44 -0.51
C MET A 333 -9.18 2.76 0.25
N GLY A 334 -9.05 3.83 -0.49
CA GLY A 334 -9.17 5.21 -0.04
C GLY A 334 -9.95 6.02 -1.06
N PHE A 335 -10.05 7.30 -0.83
CA PHE A 335 -10.69 8.21 -1.76
C PHE A 335 -10.16 9.62 -1.59
N MET A 336 -10.30 10.41 -2.63
CA MET A 336 -10.07 11.85 -2.60
C MET A 336 -11.35 12.58 -3.00
N VAL A 337 -11.60 13.73 -2.37
CA VAL A 337 -12.67 14.65 -2.74
C VAL A 337 -12.05 15.90 -3.31
N LEU A 338 -12.37 16.19 -4.54
CA LEU A 338 -11.86 17.34 -5.28
C LEU A 338 -12.86 18.49 -5.25
N PRO A 339 -12.43 19.74 -5.11
CA PRO A 339 -13.29 20.89 -5.39
C PRO A 339 -13.89 20.81 -6.80
N PRO A 340 -15.11 21.32 -7.05
CA PRO A 340 -15.83 21.14 -8.32
C PRO A 340 -15.02 21.55 -9.57
N ALA A 341 -14.31 22.67 -9.51
CA ALA A 341 -13.49 23.16 -10.60
C ALA A 341 -12.32 22.22 -10.92
N LEU A 342 -11.65 21.71 -9.87
CA LEU A 342 -10.55 20.77 -10.00
C LEU A 342 -11.03 19.41 -10.51
N ALA A 343 -12.14 18.90 -10.01
CA ALA A 343 -12.76 17.64 -10.47
C ALA A 343 -13.06 17.69 -11.97
N LYS A 344 -13.58 18.82 -12.46
CA LYS A 344 -13.84 19.04 -13.89
C LYS A 344 -12.54 19.09 -14.70
N ALA A 345 -11.56 19.86 -14.25
CA ALA A 345 -10.29 20.05 -14.96
C ALA A 345 -9.44 18.77 -15.01
N SER A 346 -9.43 17.97 -13.92
CA SER A 346 -8.58 16.78 -13.80
C SER A 346 -9.20 15.50 -14.38
N ARG A 347 -10.45 15.51 -14.82
CA ARG A 347 -11.18 14.31 -15.30
C ARG A 347 -10.42 13.51 -16.36
N ALA A 348 -9.89 14.16 -17.37
CA ALA A 348 -9.15 13.51 -18.45
C ALA A 348 -7.82 12.90 -17.93
N ALA A 349 -7.11 13.63 -17.06
CA ALA A 349 -5.88 13.16 -16.45
C ALA A 349 -6.13 11.95 -15.55
N ILE A 350 -7.17 11.98 -14.70
CA ILE A 350 -7.59 10.85 -13.87
C ILE A 350 -7.91 9.63 -14.74
N GLY A 351 -8.64 9.81 -15.84
CA GLY A 351 -8.94 8.73 -16.79
C GLY A 351 -7.70 8.13 -17.47
N SER A 352 -6.61 8.90 -17.58
CA SER A 352 -5.33 8.42 -18.11
C SER A 352 -4.45 7.77 -17.05
N LEU A 353 -4.47 8.26 -15.81
CA LEU A 353 -3.64 7.80 -14.70
C LEU A 353 -4.22 6.55 -14.03
N LEU A 354 -5.55 6.47 -13.90
CA LEU A 354 -6.24 5.36 -13.26
C LEU A 354 -6.98 4.50 -14.30
N ARG A 355 -7.14 3.22 -13.99
CA ARG A 355 -7.83 2.26 -14.86
C ARG A 355 -9.14 1.74 -14.28
N GLY A 356 -9.49 2.15 -13.06
CA GLY A 356 -10.50 1.49 -12.27
C GLY A 356 -9.99 0.11 -11.81
N GLY A 357 -10.80 -0.61 -11.08
CA GLY A 357 -10.44 -1.94 -10.58
C GLY A 357 -11.11 -2.20 -9.25
N HIS A 358 -10.87 -3.41 -8.69
CA HIS A 358 -11.45 -3.81 -7.40
C HIS A 358 -12.97 -3.59 -7.32
N ARG A 359 -13.67 -3.79 -8.47
CA ARG A 359 -15.08 -3.43 -8.65
C ARG A 359 -15.98 -4.16 -7.66
N ALA A 360 -15.73 -5.47 -7.46
CA ALA A 360 -16.50 -6.27 -6.52
C ALA A 360 -16.33 -5.79 -5.08
N GLU A 361 -15.10 -5.45 -4.67
CA GLU A 361 -14.78 -4.88 -3.35
C GLU A 361 -15.41 -3.50 -3.18
N GLN A 362 -15.32 -2.65 -4.20
CA GLN A 362 -15.94 -1.31 -4.18
C GLN A 362 -17.47 -1.38 -4.05
N ARG A 363 -18.12 -2.27 -4.81
CA ARG A 363 -19.58 -2.51 -4.72
C ARG A 363 -19.96 -3.07 -3.37
N THR A 364 -19.16 -4.02 -2.83
CA THR A 364 -19.38 -4.57 -1.49
C THR A 364 -19.27 -3.49 -0.41
N LEU A 365 -18.29 -2.62 -0.51
CA LEU A 365 -18.12 -1.50 0.42
C LEU A 365 -19.28 -0.51 0.32
N ALA A 366 -19.76 -0.22 -0.89
CA ALA A 366 -20.94 0.62 -1.09
C ALA A 366 -22.16 0.06 -0.33
N LEU A 367 -22.47 -1.23 -0.49
CA LEU A 367 -23.54 -1.89 0.25
C LEU A 367 -23.29 -1.89 1.77
N PHE A 368 -22.03 -2.12 2.19
CA PHE A 368 -21.67 -2.10 3.61
C PHE A 368 -21.92 -0.73 4.27
N ILE A 369 -21.71 0.35 3.51
CA ILE A 369 -22.05 1.72 3.96
C ILE A 369 -23.56 1.95 3.91
N GLU A 370 -24.22 1.67 2.80
CA GLU A 370 -25.63 1.96 2.54
C GLU A 370 -26.58 1.22 3.49
N GLU A 371 -26.26 -0.02 3.84
CA GLU A 371 -27.04 -0.83 4.79
C GLU A 371 -26.70 -0.51 6.27
N GLY A 372 -25.89 0.53 6.52
CA GLY A 372 -25.56 1.00 7.86
C GLY A 372 -24.59 0.09 8.64
N HIS A 373 -23.98 -0.89 7.98
CA HIS A 373 -23.01 -1.79 8.61
C HIS A 373 -21.72 -1.05 8.98
N TYR A 374 -21.31 -0.12 8.12
CA TYR A 374 -20.13 0.73 8.37
C TYR A 374 -20.33 1.59 9.62
N ALA A 375 -21.46 2.28 9.74
CA ALA A 375 -21.77 3.11 10.92
C ALA A 375 -21.79 2.29 12.22
N ARG A 376 -22.38 1.09 12.19
CA ARG A 376 -22.39 0.16 13.34
C ARG A 376 -20.98 -0.30 13.70
N HIS A 377 -20.16 -0.61 12.73
CA HIS A 377 -18.76 -1.00 12.94
C HIS A 377 -17.95 0.15 13.55
N LEU A 378 -18.04 1.36 13.00
CA LEU A 378 -17.38 2.55 13.55
C LEU A 378 -17.78 2.81 15.01
N ALA A 379 -19.08 2.72 15.34
CA ALA A 379 -19.56 2.90 16.70
C ALA A 379 -18.99 1.85 17.67
N ALA A 380 -18.86 0.59 17.23
CA ALA A 380 -18.23 -0.47 18.03
C ALA A 380 -16.73 -0.20 18.24
N MET A 381 -16.00 0.16 17.17
CA MET A 381 -14.57 0.45 17.21
C MET A 381 -14.28 1.70 18.06
N ARG A 382 -15.09 2.75 17.98
CA ARG A 382 -14.96 3.94 18.82
C ARG A 382 -15.04 3.61 20.31
N ARG A 383 -15.98 2.73 20.72
CA ARG A 383 -16.05 2.24 22.11
C ARG A 383 -14.81 1.43 22.51
N LEU A 384 -14.37 0.52 21.66
CA LEU A 384 -13.19 -0.31 21.89
C LEU A 384 -11.92 0.53 22.05
N TYR A 385 -11.68 1.45 21.13
CA TYR A 385 -10.46 2.26 21.11
C TYR A 385 -10.46 3.28 22.25
N ARG A 386 -11.60 3.87 22.61
CA ARG A 386 -11.72 4.70 23.83
C ARG A 386 -11.34 3.93 25.10
N LYS A 387 -11.76 2.66 25.21
CA LYS A 387 -11.38 1.80 26.35
C LYS A 387 -9.87 1.52 26.33
N ARG A 388 -9.30 1.14 25.19
CA ARG A 388 -7.87 0.84 25.04
C ARG A 388 -7.01 2.08 25.27
N TYR A 389 -7.41 3.22 24.81
CA TYR A 389 -6.77 4.50 25.10
C TYR A 389 -6.59 4.75 26.60
N ARG A 390 -7.69 4.61 27.37
CA ARG A 390 -7.64 4.77 28.83
C ARG A 390 -6.71 3.75 29.48
N GLN A 391 -6.81 2.50 29.09
CA GLN A 391 -5.97 1.42 29.62
C GLN A 391 -4.47 1.59 29.30
N LEU A 392 -4.14 2.07 28.10
CA LEU A 392 -2.76 2.38 27.75
C LEU A 392 -2.22 3.56 28.58
N ARG A 393 -3.00 4.61 28.78
CA ARG A 393 -2.61 5.73 29.65
C ARG A 393 -2.39 5.30 31.09
N GLU A 394 -3.24 4.44 31.63
CA GLU A 394 -3.06 3.84 32.94
C GLU A 394 -1.80 2.99 33.02
N ALA A 395 -1.54 2.16 32.00
CA ALA A 395 -0.31 1.36 31.93
C ALA A 395 0.95 2.24 31.86
N LEU A 396 0.91 3.36 31.11
CA LEU A 396 2.02 4.32 31.07
C LEU A 396 2.26 4.95 32.45
N SER A 397 1.21 5.42 33.14
CA SER A 397 1.34 6.05 34.45
C SER A 397 1.85 5.10 35.54
N THR A 398 1.53 3.79 35.44
CA THR A 398 1.85 2.80 36.48
C THR A 398 3.14 2.00 36.20
N ALA A 399 3.59 1.92 34.95
CA ALA A 399 4.67 1.02 34.57
C ALA A 399 5.82 1.68 33.80
N LEU A 400 5.68 2.94 33.36
CA LEU A 400 6.76 3.74 32.74
C LEU A 400 7.28 4.77 33.75
N HIS A 401 8.40 4.47 34.39
CA HIS A 401 8.97 5.32 35.46
C HIS A 401 9.96 6.37 34.93
N THR A 402 10.51 6.16 33.74
CA THR A 402 11.37 7.15 33.07
C THR A 402 10.58 8.43 32.82
N PRO A 403 11.14 9.63 33.12
CA PRO A 403 10.47 10.90 32.82
C PRO A 403 10.02 10.98 31.35
N HIS A 404 8.73 11.22 31.16
CA HIS A 404 8.11 11.26 29.85
C HIS A 404 6.95 12.24 29.79
N ARG A 405 6.60 12.69 28.58
CA ARG A 405 5.39 13.47 28.33
C ARG A 405 4.53 12.71 27.29
N ILE A 406 3.27 12.48 27.61
CA ILE A 406 2.29 12.00 26.63
C ILE A 406 1.84 13.21 25.83
N LEU A 407 2.06 13.16 24.50
CA LEU A 407 1.59 14.21 23.60
C LEU A 407 0.07 14.18 23.47
N ALA A 408 -0.50 15.32 23.13
CA ALA A 408 -1.93 15.54 23.08
C ALA A 408 -2.66 14.60 22.10
N GLY A 409 -3.94 14.41 22.32
CA GLY A 409 -4.87 13.71 21.44
C GLY A 409 -5.83 12.84 22.23
N GLU A 410 -7.12 13.20 22.21
CA GLU A 410 -8.20 12.34 22.69
C GLU A 410 -8.92 11.71 21.51
N GLY A 411 -8.15 10.91 20.73
CA GLY A 411 -8.65 10.29 19.51
C GLY A 411 -7.71 9.28 18.91
N GLY A 412 -8.08 8.76 17.75
CA GLY A 412 -7.24 7.90 16.92
C GLY A 412 -7.00 6.49 17.44
N MET A 413 -5.85 5.92 17.07
CA MET A 413 -5.49 4.53 17.37
C MET A 413 -4.07 4.40 17.94
N HIS A 414 -3.41 5.52 18.28
CA HIS A 414 -2.07 5.54 18.85
C HIS A 414 -1.93 6.67 19.88
N LEU A 415 -0.93 6.53 20.74
CA LEU A 415 -0.44 7.57 21.63
C LEU A 415 1.05 7.80 21.36
N THR A 416 1.49 9.03 21.44
CA THR A 416 2.91 9.39 21.34
C THR A 416 3.44 9.84 22.69
N VAL A 417 4.58 9.29 23.06
CA VAL A 417 5.28 9.57 24.32
C VAL A 417 6.66 10.10 23.99
N THR A 418 6.99 11.31 24.43
CA THR A 418 8.36 11.82 24.34
C THR A 418 9.17 11.39 25.56
N ILE A 419 10.40 10.97 25.31
CA ILE A 419 11.35 10.49 26.34
C ILE A 419 12.72 11.03 25.95
N ASN A 420 13.27 11.89 26.78
CA ASN A 420 14.55 12.52 26.51
C ASN A 420 15.72 11.56 26.77
N GLY A 421 16.80 11.73 26.02
CA GLY A 421 18.08 11.06 26.28
C GLY A 421 18.13 9.58 25.89
N ILE A 422 17.18 9.09 25.10
CA ILE A 422 17.17 7.74 24.53
C ILE A 422 17.50 7.73 23.05
N ASP A 423 18.00 6.59 22.57
CA ASP A 423 18.02 6.23 21.15
C ASP A 423 16.73 5.45 20.86
N ASP A 424 15.70 6.17 20.42
CA ASP A 424 14.36 5.59 20.21
C ASP A 424 14.30 4.62 19.02
N GLN A 425 15.17 4.79 18.01
CA GLN A 425 15.25 3.86 16.88
C GLN A 425 15.79 2.51 17.33
N ARG A 426 16.91 2.51 18.05
CA ARG A 426 17.48 1.29 18.61
C ARG A 426 16.55 0.64 19.65
N LEU A 427 15.81 1.46 20.42
CA LEU A 427 14.81 0.97 21.37
C LEU A 427 13.67 0.25 20.66
N ALA A 428 13.11 0.86 19.63
CA ALA A 428 12.03 0.29 18.81
C ALA A 428 12.48 -1.03 18.14
N GLU A 429 13.71 -1.08 17.62
CA GLU A 429 14.29 -2.29 17.05
C GLU A 429 14.42 -3.42 18.08
N LYS A 430 15.01 -3.14 19.25
CA LYS A 430 15.15 -4.13 20.33
C LYS A 430 13.81 -4.64 20.88
N ALA A 431 12.78 -3.81 20.90
CA ALA A 431 11.45 -4.17 21.36
C ALA A 431 10.82 -5.31 20.53
N ARG A 432 11.20 -5.45 19.27
CA ARG A 432 10.69 -6.49 18.36
C ARG A 432 10.99 -7.91 18.83
N ALA A 433 12.12 -8.13 19.49
CA ALA A 433 12.46 -9.42 20.09
C ALA A 433 11.45 -9.89 21.17
N PHE A 434 10.63 -8.96 21.67
CA PHE A 434 9.58 -9.20 22.66
C PHE A 434 8.17 -9.10 22.10
N GLN A 435 8.01 -9.21 20.79
CA GLN A 435 6.73 -9.07 20.06
C GLN A 435 6.06 -7.68 20.27
N LEU A 436 6.88 -6.65 20.44
CA LEU A 436 6.46 -5.26 20.55
C LEU A 436 7.03 -4.47 19.37
N ALA A 437 6.19 -3.69 18.70
CA ALA A 437 6.61 -2.88 17.57
C ALA A 437 6.13 -1.41 17.69
N PRO A 438 6.53 -0.69 18.76
CA PRO A 438 6.36 0.75 18.79
C PRO A 438 7.20 1.37 17.68
N ALA A 439 6.79 2.52 17.15
CA ALA A 439 7.62 3.25 16.22
C ALA A 439 8.44 4.33 16.93
N ALA A 440 9.67 4.56 16.47
CA ALA A 440 10.51 5.64 16.96
C ALA A 440 9.96 7.00 16.50
N LEU A 441 9.77 7.94 17.43
CA LEU A 441 9.28 9.28 17.10
C LEU A 441 10.25 10.05 16.20
N SER A 442 11.57 9.91 16.46
CA SER A 442 12.61 10.58 15.66
C SER A 442 12.55 10.24 14.17
N GLY A 443 12.04 9.07 13.81
CA GLY A 443 11.89 8.63 12.42
C GLY A 443 10.82 9.39 11.62
N TYR A 444 9.98 10.16 12.28
CA TYR A 444 8.95 10.97 11.61
C TYR A 444 9.38 12.40 11.30
N TYR A 445 10.54 12.85 11.81
CA TYR A 445 11.13 14.14 11.44
C TYR A 445 11.77 14.07 10.05
N LEU A 446 11.90 15.21 9.39
CA LEU A 446 12.66 15.31 8.13
C LEU A 446 14.13 14.96 8.37
N GLU A 447 14.67 15.47 9.48
CA GLU A 447 16.01 15.17 9.96
C GLU A 447 15.91 14.57 11.37
N ALA A 448 16.06 13.26 11.49
CA ALA A 448 15.88 12.53 12.75
C ALA A 448 16.73 13.07 13.91
N LYS A 449 17.94 13.58 13.63
CA LYS A 449 18.86 14.14 14.64
C LYS A 449 18.38 15.46 15.27
N GLN A 450 17.49 16.18 14.63
CA GLN A 450 16.94 17.45 15.11
C GLN A 450 15.61 17.28 15.83
N GLY A 451 15.07 16.07 15.85
CA GLY A 451 13.75 15.77 16.39
C GLY A 451 13.77 15.40 17.88
N GLN A 452 12.59 15.45 18.49
CA GLN A 452 12.37 14.86 19.80
C GLN A 452 12.45 13.35 19.72
N THR A 453 12.96 12.70 20.76
CA THR A 453 12.99 11.24 20.89
C THR A 453 11.79 10.73 21.68
N GLY A 454 11.34 9.53 21.37
CA GLY A 454 10.18 8.94 22.01
C GLY A 454 9.59 7.76 21.23
N LEU A 455 8.40 7.36 21.62
CA LEU A 455 7.73 6.21 21.04
C LEU A 455 6.29 6.55 20.60
N VAL A 456 5.91 6.09 19.44
CA VAL A 456 4.54 6.08 18.95
C VAL A 456 3.94 4.70 19.21
N LEU A 457 2.96 4.62 20.09
CA LEU A 457 2.38 3.39 20.63
C LEU A 457 1.00 3.14 20.05
N GLY A 458 0.87 2.19 19.11
CA GLY A 458 -0.41 1.78 18.57
C GLY A 458 -1.23 0.96 19.57
N TYR A 459 -2.47 1.35 19.82
CA TYR A 459 -3.40 0.58 20.66
C TYR A 459 -4.57 -0.02 19.86
N GLY A 460 -4.69 0.32 18.59
CA GLY A 460 -5.74 -0.21 17.74
C GLY A 460 -5.73 -1.73 17.63
N ASN A 461 -4.57 -2.35 17.47
CA ASN A 461 -4.37 -3.78 17.36
C ASN A 461 -3.92 -4.48 18.67
N THR A 462 -3.55 -3.71 19.72
CA THR A 462 -2.98 -4.24 20.95
C THR A 462 -4.09 -4.63 21.92
N SER A 463 -4.04 -5.84 22.47
CA SER A 463 -4.99 -6.29 23.48
C SER A 463 -4.75 -5.63 24.83
N ALA A 464 -5.79 -5.49 25.65
CA ALA A 464 -5.69 -4.89 26.99
C ALA A 464 -4.69 -5.61 27.89
N SER A 465 -4.59 -6.93 27.79
CA SER A 465 -3.65 -7.76 28.59
C SER A 465 -2.19 -7.50 28.25
N GLN A 466 -1.89 -6.90 27.11
CA GLN A 466 -0.52 -6.63 26.65
C GLN A 466 0.00 -5.25 27.10
N PHE A 467 -0.84 -4.33 27.56
CA PHE A 467 -0.40 -2.98 27.87
C PHE A 467 0.61 -2.95 29.02
N VAL A 468 0.23 -3.39 30.20
CA VAL A 468 1.14 -3.35 31.39
C VAL A 468 2.40 -4.16 31.19
N PRO A 469 2.36 -5.44 30.73
CA PRO A 469 3.58 -6.20 30.45
C PRO A 469 4.47 -5.56 29.39
N GLY A 470 3.86 -5.04 28.32
CA GLY A 470 4.59 -4.37 27.24
C GLY A 470 5.28 -3.10 27.70
N ILE A 471 4.59 -2.23 28.46
CA ILE A 471 5.19 -0.99 29.00
C ILE A 471 6.32 -1.32 30.00
N ARG A 472 6.15 -2.32 30.87
CA ARG A 472 7.24 -2.79 31.75
C ARG A 472 8.46 -3.25 30.96
N ARG A 473 8.26 -3.95 29.84
CA ARG A 473 9.35 -4.37 28.97
C ARG A 473 10.05 -3.19 28.33
N LEU A 474 9.30 -2.22 27.83
CA LEU A 474 9.87 -0.98 27.29
C LEU A 474 10.67 -0.21 28.37
N GLN A 475 10.14 -0.09 29.59
CA GLN A 475 10.86 0.50 30.71
C GLN A 475 12.21 -0.21 30.97
N ALA A 476 12.23 -1.54 30.99
CA ALA A 476 13.48 -2.30 31.21
C ALA A 476 14.51 -2.03 30.08
N LEU A 477 14.07 -1.97 28.82
CA LEU A 477 14.94 -1.65 27.70
C LEU A 477 15.49 -0.22 27.76
N ILE A 478 14.68 0.75 28.21
CA ILE A 478 15.12 2.14 28.41
C ILE A 478 16.18 2.21 29.51
N THR A 479 15.95 1.56 30.63
CA THR A 479 16.92 1.50 31.77
C THR A 479 18.24 0.88 31.33
N GLN A 480 18.23 -0.20 30.56
CA GLN A 480 19.45 -0.81 29.99
C GLN A 480 20.20 0.15 29.06
N GLN A 481 19.50 0.97 28.33
CA GLN A 481 20.10 1.93 27.41
C GLN A 481 20.77 3.10 28.15
N GLN A 482 20.18 3.53 29.26
CA GLN A 482 20.69 4.63 30.10
C GLN A 482 21.85 4.17 30.99
N GLY A 483 21.78 2.94 31.56
CA GLY A 483 22.86 2.37 32.42
C GLY A 483 24.09 1.87 31.65
N GLY A 484 24.03 1.74 30.31
CA GLY A 484 25.18 1.38 29.49
C GLY A 484 25.94 2.58 28.92
N LYS A 485 25.65 3.79 29.39
CA LYS A 485 26.34 5.04 29.02
C LYS A 485 27.32 5.54 30.09
N GLU A 486 27.55 4.78 31.19
CA GLU A 486 28.59 5.01 32.20
C GLU A 486 29.94 4.37 31.82
#